data_8608572b09d06328b581c38f35117b74
#
_entry.id   8608572b09d06328b581c38f35117b74
#
_cell.length_a   1.000
_cell.length_b   1.000
_cell.length_c   1.000
_cell.angle_alpha   90.00
_cell.angle_beta   90.00
_cell.angle_gamma   90.00
#
_symmetry.space_group_name_H-M   'P 1'
#
loop_
_entity.id
_entity.type
_entity.pdbx_description
1 polymer ?
#
loop_
_entity_poly.entity_id
_entity_poly.type
_entity_poly.pdbx_seq_one_letter_code
_entity_poly.pdbx_strand_id
1 'polypeptide(L)'
;MNVLILDDEVDFTEELKDYFNNSGFVSYAANTVEDGYRLLSQYDIDLLILDIRLPGANGLDVLKKVKSLYSGIEVIMVSAHGDMDTVIEAIRLGAFDYMRKPLRFIDLQIAIERTRKFLFMQQKLARVEEKNSLINKNIQDSIGRHFVGKSSQIQKVFELAKTAAQYTDVNVLVTGESGTGKEIIARIIHYMGPHSDNYFGAINCSSITESLMESEFFGHKKGAFTGAVCDKKGLFELCNEGTLFLDEIADMPYVLQSKILRAIEEKVITRVGDTKLISTIFRVISATNVELDSLVEEKKFRLDLLHRLNTLYIHIPPLRDRTEDIAPLLIDFTEDFAKKVNKPIERISEGVFDKLMGYRFPGNIRELKNMTERAIILCNGHSLSADDFTLPAAYYNNPAVRVPEKDSNGVKLIAHEIEYIRKALEEAKYNQSLAADFLGISRHALIRKIKKFGITIVKSEGD
;
A
#
# COMPACT_ATOMS: atom_id res chain seq x y z
N MET A 1 22.59 -28.02 -10.95
CA MET A 1 23.30 -28.14 -9.66
C MET A 1 24.65 -28.76 -9.94
N ASN A 2 25.72 -28.07 -9.56
CA ASN A 2 27.11 -28.52 -9.74
C ASN A 2 27.60 -29.09 -8.41
N VAL A 3 28.19 -30.28 -8.47
CA VAL A 3 28.63 -31.02 -7.30
C VAL A 3 30.15 -31.16 -7.33
N LEU A 4 30.83 -30.80 -6.26
CA LEU A 4 32.24 -31.09 -6.05
C LEU A 4 32.37 -32.22 -5.02
N ILE A 5 33.20 -33.20 -5.33
CA ILE A 5 33.54 -34.30 -4.45
C ILE A 5 34.99 -34.11 -4.05
N LEU A 6 35.26 -34.02 -2.75
CA LEU A 6 36.61 -33.87 -2.18
C LEU A 6 36.89 -35.02 -1.21
N ASP A 7 37.65 -35.98 -1.67
CA ASP A 7 37.98 -37.21 -0.96
C ASP A 7 39.32 -37.73 -1.50
N ASP A 8 40.18 -38.29 -0.65
CA ASP A 8 41.50 -38.77 -1.06
C ASP A 8 41.44 -40.15 -1.74
N GLU A 9 40.34 -40.90 -1.62
CA GLU A 9 40.13 -42.16 -2.27
C GLU A 9 39.68 -41.96 -3.75
N VAL A 10 40.62 -42.15 -4.68
CA VAL A 10 40.38 -41.88 -6.11
C VAL A 10 39.21 -42.74 -6.67
N ASP A 11 39.19 -44.01 -6.33
CA ASP A 11 38.12 -44.91 -6.78
C ASP A 11 36.73 -44.45 -6.30
N PHE A 12 36.66 -43.98 -5.06
CA PHE A 12 35.39 -43.47 -4.49
C PHE A 12 34.96 -42.16 -5.16
N THR A 13 35.89 -41.24 -5.43
CA THR A 13 35.57 -39.97 -6.12
C THR A 13 35.09 -40.20 -7.55
N GLU A 14 35.70 -41.15 -8.31
CA GLU A 14 35.25 -41.47 -9.66
C GLU A 14 33.92 -42.20 -9.66
N GLU A 15 33.64 -43.12 -8.73
CA GLU A 15 32.34 -43.80 -8.62
C GLU A 15 31.21 -42.77 -8.33
N LEU A 16 31.41 -41.85 -7.41
CA LEU A 16 30.46 -40.79 -7.13
C LEU A 16 30.27 -39.82 -8.30
N LYS A 17 31.35 -39.47 -8.97
CA LYS A 17 31.31 -38.57 -10.15
C LYS A 17 30.47 -39.23 -11.27
N ASP A 18 30.69 -40.51 -11.54
CA ASP A 18 29.90 -41.25 -12.52
C ASP A 18 28.41 -41.33 -12.11
N TYR A 19 28.13 -41.60 -10.84
CA TYR A 19 26.78 -41.58 -10.30
C TYR A 19 26.08 -40.23 -10.53
N PHE A 20 26.75 -39.12 -10.18
CA PHE A 20 26.19 -37.78 -10.37
C PHE A 20 25.99 -37.41 -11.83
N ASN A 21 26.95 -37.72 -12.70
CA ASN A 21 26.83 -37.44 -14.13
C ASN A 21 25.68 -38.27 -14.77
N ASN A 22 25.54 -39.51 -14.38
CA ASN A 22 24.43 -40.38 -14.83
C ASN A 22 23.06 -39.90 -14.29
N SER A 23 23.05 -39.23 -13.16
CA SER A 23 21.84 -38.63 -12.55
C SER A 23 21.53 -37.21 -13.07
N GLY A 24 22.29 -36.70 -14.07
CA GLY A 24 22.04 -35.42 -14.74
C GLY A 24 22.60 -34.20 -13.98
N PHE A 25 23.57 -34.40 -13.07
CA PHE A 25 24.31 -33.33 -12.43
C PHE A 25 25.65 -33.14 -13.15
N VAL A 26 26.21 -31.93 -13.02
CA VAL A 26 27.60 -31.67 -13.39
C VAL A 26 28.47 -31.92 -12.17
N SER A 27 29.43 -32.84 -12.27
CA SER A 27 30.26 -33.25 -11.12
C SER A 27 31.75 -33.04 -11.38
N TYR A 28 32.43 -32.61 -10.32
CA TYR A 28 33.88 -32.40 -10.28
C TYR A 28 34.46 -33.24 -9.14
N ALA A 29 35.63 -33.77 -9.34
CA ALA A 29 36.35 -34.55 -8.33
C ALA A 29 37.70 -33.88 -8.00
N ALA A 30 38.03 -33.87 -6.72
CA ALA A 30 39.31 -33.44 -6.20
C ALA A 30 39.84 -34.46 -5.16
N ASN A 31 41.11 -34.82 -5.25
CA ASN A 31 41.70 -35.76 -4.30
C ASN A 31 42.69 -35.09 -3.34
N THR A 32 42.84 -33.74 -3.48
CA THR A 32 43.62 -32.90 -2.56
C THR A 32 42.80 -31.65 -2.19
N VAL A 33 43.13 -31.08 -1.03
CA VAL A 33 42.48 -29.85 -0.56
C VAL A 33 42.77 -28.66 -1.49
N GLU A 34 43.98 -28.60 -2.03
CA GLU A 34 44.46 -27.58 -2.98
C GLU A 34 43.64 -27.63 -4.26
N ASP A 35 43.45 -28.82 -4.83
CA ASP A 35 42.63 -29.01 -6.01
C ASP A 35 41.15 -28.68 -5.74
N GLY A 36 40.64 -29.04 -4.56
CA GLY A 36 39.30 -28.68 -4.12
C GLY A 36 39.09 -27.16 -4.12
N TYR A 37 39.98 -26.40 -3.51
CA TYR A 37 39.88 -24.93 -3.53
C TYR A 37 40.06 -24.32 -4.91
N ARG A 38 40.90 -24.91 -5.76
CA ARG A 38 41.06 -24.46 -7.15
C ARG A 38 39.71 -24.62 -7.90
N LEU A 39 39.07 -25.78 -7.77
CA LEU A 39 37.75 -26.04 -8.41
C LEU A 39 36.67 -25.13 -7.86
N LEU A 40 36.61 -24.89 -6.54
CA LEU A 40 35.71 -23.94 -5.93
C LEU A 40 35.89 -22.50 -6.42
N SER A 41 37.11 -22.12 -6.84
CA SER A 41 37.36 -20.80 -7.40
C SER A 41 37.08 -20.69 -8.90
N GLN A 42 37.06 -21.80 -9.62
CA GLN A 42 36.88 -21.83 -11.08
C GLN A 42 35.43 -22.08 -11.51
N TYR A 43 34.66 -22.77 -10.68
CA TYR A 43 33.31 -23.19 -11.02
C TYR A 43 32.30 -22.79 -9.93
N ASP A 44 31.08 -22.47 -10.35
CA ASP A 44 29.98 -22.25 -9.43
C ASP A 44 29.51 -23.60 -8.89
N ILE A 45 29.94 -23.96 -7.70
CA ILE A 45 29.61 -25.19 -7.00
C ILE A 45 28.42 -24.95 -6.10
N ASP A 46 27.36 -25.79 -6.20
CA ASP A 46 26.18 -25.73 -5.35
C ASP A 46 26.28 -26.66 -4.14
N LEU A 47 26.91 -27.81 -4.33
CA LEU A 47 27.06 -28.85 -3.30
C LEU A 47 28.49 -29.37 -3.25
N LEU A 48 29.06 -29.43 -2.04
CA LEU A 48 30.32 -30.07 -1.77
C LEU A 48 30.09 -31.35 -0.96
N ILE A 49 30.60 -32.48 -1.47
CA ILE A 49 30.72 -33.73 -0.70
C ILE A 49 32.16 -33.78 -0.20
N LEU A 50 32.32 -33.79 1.12
CA LEU A 50 33.62 -33.57 1.76
C LEU A 50 33.95 -34.71 2.74
N ASP A 51 35.09 -35.40 2.51
CA ASP A 51 35.56 -36.34 3.50
C ASP A 51 36.16 -35.59 4.71
N ILE A 52 35.94 -36.19 5.88
CA ILE A 52 36.53 -35.68 7.14
C ILE A 52 38.04 -35.90 7.19
N ARG A 53 38.51 -37.01 6.69
CA ARG A 53 39.93 -37.36 6.73
C ARG A 53 40.62 -37.16 5.39
N LEU A 54 41.29 -36.04 5.26
CA LEU A 54 42.06 -35.72 4.06
C LEU A 54 43.58 -35.75 4.40
N PRO A 55 44.42 -36.16 3.49
CA PRO A 55 45.86 -36.11 3.71
C PRO A 55 46.35 -34.70 3.99
N GLY A 56 46.94 -34.49 5.18
CA GLY A 56 47.45 -33.19 5.60
C GLY A 56 46.41 -32.16 6.10
N ALA A 57 45.13 -32.50 6.14
CA ALA A 57 44.09 -31.59 6.60
C ALA A 57 42.91 -32.32 7.27
N ASN A 58 42.23 -31.62 8.19
CA ASN A 58 40.95 -32.08 8.73
C ASN A 58 39.79 -31.50 7.93
N GLY A 59 38.88 -32.35 7.46
CA GLY A 59 37.72 -31.94 6.70
C GLY A 59 36.82 -30.95 7.45
N LEU A 60 36.80 -30.97 8.78
CA LEU A 60 36.09 -29.96 9.59
C LEU A 60 36.69 -28.54 9.45
N ASP A 61 38.03 -28.43 9.32
CA ASP A 61 38.69 -27.14 9.06
C ASP A 61 38.39 -26.65 7.64
N VAL A 62 38.35 -27.58 6.67
CA VAL A 62 37.96 -27.26 5.29
C VAL A 62 36.51 -26.80 5.24
N LEU A 63 35.57 -27.48 5.93
CA LEU A 63 34.17 -27.07 6.07
C LEU A 63 34.05 -25.65 6.57
N LYS A 64 34.72 -25.36 7.71
CA LYS A 64 34.68 -24.01 8.32
C LYS A 64 35.18 -22.93 7.35
N LYS A 65 36.27 -23.20 6.61
CA LYS A 65 36.83 -22.26 5.64
C LYS A 65 35.90 -22.11 4.41
N VAL A 66 35.33 -23.20 3.90
CA VAL A 66 34.40 -23.15 2.76
C VAL A 66 33.15 -22.33 3.15
N LYS A 67 32.53 -22.60 4.31
CA LYS A 67 31.34 -21.84 4.77
C LYS A 67 31.65 -20.35 5.01
N SER A 68 32.88 -20.00 5.38
CA SER A 68 33.29 -18.59 5.54
C SER A 68 33.51 -17.84 4.24
N LEU A 69 34.01 -18.53 3.19
CA LEU A 69 34.39 -17.92 1.89
C LEU A 69 33.24 -18.03 0.85
N TYR A 70 32.44 -19.08 0.94
CA TYR A 70 31.41 -19.45 -0.04
C TYR A 70 30.09 -19.75 0.67
N SER A 71 29.39 -18.73 1.11
CA SER A 71 28.15 -18.86 1.90
C SER A 71 26.99 -19.55 1.17
N GLY A 72 27.04 -19.63 -0.15
CA GLY A 72 25.99 -20.27 -0.98
C GLY A 72 26.20 -21.76 -1.24
N ILE A 73 27.33 -22.34 -0.82
CA ILE A 73 27.65 -23.77 -1.04
C ILE A 73 27.14 -24.58 0.12
N GLU A 74 26.31 -25.60 -0.17
CA GLU A 74 25.93 -26.59 0.84
C GLU A 74 26.97 -27.71 0.91
N VAL A 75 27.20 -28.23 2.14
CA VAL A 75 28.26 -29.23 2.37
C VAL A 75 27.63 -30.47 3.02
N ILE A 76 27.84 -31.64 2.42
CA ILE A 76 27.56 -32.95 3.00
C ILE A 76 28.90 -33.56 3.43
N MET A 77 29.05 -33.84 4.71
CA MET A 77 30.25 -34.49 5.22
C MET A 77 30.14 -36.00 5.06
N VAL A 78 31.25 -36.63 4.67
CA VAL A 78 31.34 -38.09 4.55
C VAL A 78 32.48 -38.61 5.44
N SER A 79 32.32 -39.77 6.09
CA SER A 79 33.39 -40.34 6.90
C SER A 79 33.28 -41.87 7.04
N ALA A 80 34.40 -42.55 7.05
CA ALA A 80 34.48 -43.95 7.36
C ALA A 80 34.25 -44.26 8.86
N HIS A 81 34.58 -43.32 9.77
CA HIS A 81 34.42 -43.44 11.21
C HIS A 81 33.59 -42.26 11.71
N GLY A 82 32.37 -42.50 12.13
CA GLY A 82 31.48 -41.46 12.68
C GLY A 82 31.31 -41.70 14.17
N ASP A 83 32.10 -41.00 14.99
CA ASP A 83 31.72 -40.81 16.39
C ASP A 83 30.66 -39.70 16.46
N MET A 84 29.82 -39.72 17.47
CA MET A 84 28.71 -38.76 17.62
C MET A 84 29.21 -37.32 17.79
N ASP A 85 30.38 -37.16 18.39
CA ASP A 85 30.96 -35.82 18.63
C ASP A 85 31.37 -35.14 17.33
N THR A 86 31.99 -35.89 16.42
CA THR A 86 32.35 -35.38 15.06
C THR A 86 31.13 -35.00 14.23
N VAL A 87 30.04 -35.78 14.32
CA VAL A 87 28.77 -35.45 13.63
C VAL A 87 28.18 -34.15 14.18
N ILE A 88 28.14 -34.02 15.50
CA ILE A 88 27.61 -32.81 16.17
C ILE A 88 28.44 -31.59 15.79
N GLU A 89 29.76 -31.72 15.74
CA GLU A 89 30.68 -30.64 15.37
C GLU A 89 30.50 -30.24 13.91
N ALA A 90 30.38 -31.18 12.97
CA ALA A 90 30.11 -30.89 11.56
C ALA A 90 28.82 -30.10 11.37
N ILE A 91 27.73 -30.49 12.01
CA ILE A 91 26.46 -29.78 11.94
C ILE A 91 26.57 -28.37 12.57
N ARG A 92 27.27 -28.22 13.70
CA ARG A 92 27.53 -26.91 14.33
C ARG A 92 28.34 -25.97 13.43
N LEU A 93 29.26 -26.51 12.63
CA LEU A 93 30.06 -25.76 11.67
C LEU A 93 29.30 -25.45 10.38
N GLY A 94 28.05 -25.89 10.25
CA GLY A 94 27.16 -25.56 9.14
C GLY A 94 27.13 -26.60 8.03
N ALA A 95 27.53 -27.85 8.28
CA ALA A 95 27.26 -28.93 7.34
C ALA A 95 25.73 -29.13 7.17
N PHE A 96 25.28 -29.29 5.94
CA PHE A 96 23.89 -29.54 5.62
C PHE A 96 23.42 -30.94 6.05
N ASP A 97 24.31 -31.94 5.83
CA ASP A 97 24.08 -33.30 6.25
C ASP A 97 25.40 -34.03 6.51
N TYR A 98 25.31 -35.22 7.09
CA TYR A 98 26.45 -36.07 7.40
C TYR A 98 26.15 -37.53 7.00
N MET A 99 27.12 -38.21 6.34
CA MET A 99 26.96 -39.58 5.88
C MET A 99 28.15 -40.46 6.27
N ARG A 100 27.87 -41.73 6.53
CA ARG A 100 28.91 -42.71 6.86
C ARG A 100 29.21 -43.59 5.64
N LYS A 101 30.52 -43.81 5.38
CA LYS A 101 30.97 -44.81 4.42
C LYS A 101 30.76 -46.22 4.96
N PRO A 102 30.33 -47.25 4.14
CA PRO A 102 30.04 -47.13 2.73
C PRO A 102 28.70 -46.42 2.49
N LEU A 103 28.66 -45.52 1.49
CA LEU A 103 27.45 -44.75 1.15
C LEU A 103 26.41 -45.69 0.53
N ARG A 104 25.18 -45.59 1.03
CA ARG A 104 24.04 -46.18 0.31
C ARG A 104 23.49 -45.12 -0.65
N PHE A 105 23.42 -45.45 -1.93
CA PHE A 105 22.95 -44.50 -2.96
C PHE A 105 21.57 -43.89 -2.66
N ILE A 106 20.69 -44.66 -1.98
CA ILE A 106 19.37 -44.19 -1.61
C ILE A 106 19.44 -43.03 -0.58
N ASP A 107 20.35 -43.14 0.40
CA ASP A 107 20.54 -42.08 1.43
C ASP A 107 21.16 -40.82 0.80
N LEU A 108 22.11 -41.04 -0.13
CA LEU A 108 22.73 -39.97 -0.90
C LEU A 108 21.68 -39.23 -1.77
N GLN A 109 20.82 -39.97 -2.44
CA GLN A 109 19.75 -39.39 -3.26
C GLN A 109 18.77 -38.54 -2.42
N ILE A 110 18.39 -39.04 -1.24
CA ILE A 110 17.52 -38.30 -0.33
C ILE A 110 18.17 -36.96 0.12
N ALA A 111 19.47 -37.00 0.49
CA ALA A 111 20.19 -35.80 0.90
C ALA A 111 20.33 -34.80 -0.24
N ILE A 112 20.65 -35.26 -1.45
CA ILE A 112 20.72 -34.43 -2.66
C ILE A 112 19.36 -33.77 -2.96
N GLU A 113 18.26 -34.51 -2.86
CA GLU A 113 16.93 -33.92 -3.09
C GLU A 113 16.57 -32.87 -2.05
N ARG A 114 16.93 -33.08 -0.78
CA ARG A 114 16.75 -32.09 0.29
C ARG A 114 17.57 -30.84 -0.01
N THR A 115 18.84 -31.00 -0.34
CA THR A 115 19.74 -29.89 -0.70
C THR A 115 19.21 -29.10 -1.90
N ARG A 116 18.82 -29.79 -2.97
CA ARG A 116 18.23 -29.17 -4.16
C ARG A 116 16.98 -28.37 -3.85
N LYS A 117 16.08 -28.91 -3.05
CA LYS A 117 14.86 -28.22 -2.62
C LYS A 117 15.16 -26.99 -1.76
N PHE A 118 16.13 -27.10 -0.87
CA PHE A 118 16.57 -25.99 -0.03
C PHE A 118 17.18 -24.85 -0.85
N LEU A 119 18.13 -25.16 -1.75
CA LEU A 119 18.75 -24.18 -2.65
C LEU A 119 17.73 -23.51 -3.58
N PHE A 120 16.77 -24.28 -4.11
CA PHE A 120 15.67 -23.74 -4.92
C PHE A 120 14.80 -22.77 -4.12
N MET A 121 14.48 -23.08 -2.87
CA MET A 121 13.73 -22.18 -2.00
C MET A 121 14.48 -20.90 -1.67
N GLN A 122 15.79 -20.99 -1.38
CA GLN A 122 16.64 -19.82 -1.15
C GLN A 122 16.71 -18.91 -2.38
N GLN A 123 16.96 -19.49 -3.57
CA GLN A 123 17.00 -18.72 -4.81
C GLN A 123 15.65 -18.05 -5.11
N LYS A 124 14.54 -18.76 -4.85
CA LYS A 124 13.19 -18.19 -5.02
C LYS A 124 12.95 -17.03 -4.06
N LEU A 125 13.37 -17.15 -2.81
CA LEU A 125 13.25 -16.09 -1.82
C LEU A 125 14.07 -14.86 -2.22
N ALA A 126 15.35 -15.04 -2.58
CA ALA A 126 16.22 -13.98 -3.04
C ALA A 126 15.64 -13.23 -4.26
N ARG A 127 15.08 -13.96 -5.24
CA ARG A 127 14.41 -13.35 -6.41
C ARG A 127 13.17 -12.54 -6.04
N VAL A 128 12.40 -12.99 -5.04
CA VAL A 128 11.22 -12.27 -4.55
C VAL A 128 11.65 -11.00 -3.83
N GLU A 129 12.69 -11.06 -3.01
CA GLU A 129 13.26 -9.92 -2.30
C GLU A 129 13.84 -8.88 -3.27
N GLU A 130 14.61 -9.31 -4.26
CA GLU A 130 15.15 -8.44 -5.32
C GLU A 130 14.03 -7.77 -6.12
N LYS A 131 13.01 -8.53 -6.50
CA LYS A 131 11.85 -7.99 -7.22
C LYS A 131 11.08 -6.98 -6.38
N ASN A 132 10.89 -7.25 -5.08
CA ASN A 132 10.24 -6.31 -4.17
C ASN A 132 11.07 -5.04 -3.98
N SER A 133 12.38 -5.16 -3.82
CA SER A 133 13.29 -4.02 -3.73
C SER A 133 13.26 -3.14 -4.99
N LEU A 134 13.25 -3.75 -6.18
CA LEU A 134 13.08 -3.01 -7.45
C LEU A 134 11.73 -2.31 -7.57
N ILE A 135 10.64 -2.96 -7.14
CA ILE A 135 9.31 -2.37 -7.12
C ILE A 135 9.28 -1.18 -6.16
N ASN A 136 9.81 -1.35 -4.94
CA ASN A 136 9.86 -0.30 -3.94
C ASN A 136 10.71 0.89 -4.41
N LYS A 137 11.86 0.62 -5.04
CA LYS A 137 12.72 1.66 -5.63
C LYS A 137 11.99 2.42 -6.75
N ASN A 138 11.27 1.72 -7.62
CA ASN A 138 10.45 2.36 -8.66
C ASN A 138 9.31 3.19 -8.04
N ILE A 139 8.72 2.74 -6.93
CA ILE A 139 7.69 3.50 -6.20
C ILE A 139 8.31 4.73 -5.53
N GLN A 140 9.48 4.60 -4.90
CA GLN A 140 10.21 5.73 -4.31
C GLN A 140 10.57 6.79 -5.37
N ASP A 141 11.11 6.35 -6.51
CA ASP A 141 11.43 7.22 -7.64
C ASP A 141 10.18 7.89 -8.23
N SER A 142 9.08 7.14 -8.31
CA SER A 142 7.78 7.67 -8.76
C SER A 142 7.24 8.69 -7.75
N ILE A 143 7.24 8.41 -6.45
CA ILE A 143 6.76 9.33 -5.40
C ILE A 143 7.63 10.60 -5.39
N GLY A 144 8.94 10.48 -5.49
CA GLY A 144 9.85 11.62 -5.54
C GLY A 144 9.65 12.51 -6.77
N ARG A 145 9.28 11.94 -7.92
CA ARG A 145 8.97 12.68 -9.15
C ARG A 145 7.54 13.24 -9.18
N HIS A 146 6.58 12.56 -8.52
CA HIS A 146 5.16 12.92 -8.58
C HIS A 146 4.70 13.81 -7.41
N PHE A 147 5.59 14.13 -6.47
CA PHE A 147 5.27 15.18 -5.50
C PHE A 147 5.49 16.55 -6.14
N VAL A 148 4.50 16.93 -6.94
CA VAL A 148 4.49 18.20 -7.62
C VAL A 148 3.80 19.22 -6.74
N GLY A 149 4.58 20.19 -6.22
CA GLY A 149 4.07 21.30 -5.44
C GLY A 149 5.17 22.32 -5.15
N LYS A 150 4.96 23.56 -5.49
CA LYS A 150 5.93 24.67 -5.31
C LYS A 150 5.52 25.63 -4.19
N SER A 151 4.26 25.58 -3.74
CA SER A 151 3.77 26.48 -2.70
C SER A 151 4.50 26.23 -1.37
N SER A 152 4.75 27.28 -0.63
CA SER A 152 5.40 27.21 0.67
C SER A 152 4.63 26.36 1.68
N GLN A 153 3.32 26.30 1.54
CA GLN A 153 2.44 25.51 2.40
C GLN A 153 2.64 24.02 2.19
N ILE A 154 2.66 23.54 0.94
CA ILE A 154 2.83 22.11 0.65
C ILE A 154 4.27 21.66 0.89
N GLN A 155 5.25 22.54 0.72
CA GLN A 155 6.64 22.25 1.07
C GLN A 155 6.82 22.03 2.58
N LYS A 156 6.12 22.79 3.44
CA LYS A 156 6.11 22.53 4.89
C LYS A 156 5.49 21.18 5.23
N VAL A 157 4.40 20.80 4.57
CA VAL A 157 3.77 19.47 4.73
C VAL A 157 4.75 18.37 4.33
N PHE A 158 5.46 18.55 3.23
CA PHE A 158 6.45 17.58 2.74
C PHE A 158 7.64 17.42 3.70
N GLU A 159 8.20 18.53 4.23
CA GLU A 159 9.28 18.46 5.21
C GLU A 159 8.81 17.83 6.53
N LEU A 160 7.57 18.09 6.97
CA LEU A 160 6.99 17.42 8.12
C LEU A 160 6.80 15.93 7.88
N ALA A 161 6.37 15.53 6.67
CA ALA A 161 6.26 14.13 6.28
C ALA A 161 7.63 13.42 6.25
N LYS A 162 8.67 14.08 5.74
CA LYS A 162 10.06 13.56 5.80
C LYS A 162 10.55 13.38 7.23
N THR A 163 10.29 14.37 8.09
CA THR A 163 10.64 14.27 9.51
C THR A 163 9.91 13.09 10.15
N ALA A 164 8.60 12.96 9.89
CA ALA A 164 7.81 11.84 10.35
C ALA A 164 8.38 10.49 9.88
N ALA A 165 8.89 10.41 8.65
CA ALA A 165 9.44 9.18 8.08
C ALA A 165 10.60 8.60 8.90
N GLN A 166 11.39 9.43 9.59
CA GLN A 166 12.54 8.99 10.38
C GLN A 166 12.14 8.28 11.69
N TYR A 167 10.89 8.43 12.14
CA TYR A 167 10.40 7.87 13.41
C TYR A 167 9.40 6.74 13.15
N THR A 168 9.83 5.51 13.31
CA THR A 168 9.04 4.31 12.97
C THR A 168 7.87 4.02 13.92
N ASP A 169 8.00 4.42 15.19
CA ASP A 169 7.01 4.14 16.24
C ASP A 169 5.97 5.25 16.45
N VAL A 170 6.08 6.34 15.66
CA VAL A 170 5.19 7.49 15.77
C VAL A 170 3.99 7.33 14.84
N ASN A 171 2.79 7.30 15.41
CA ASN A 171 1.57 7.33 14.63
C ASN A 171 1.32 8.73 14.05
N VAL A 172 0.77 8.78 12.85
CA VAL A 172 0.54 10.04 12.14
C VAL A 172 -0.92 10.17 11.75
N LEU A 173 -1.52 11.31 12.08
CA LEU A 173 -2.85 11.68 11.60
C LEU A 173 -2.72 12.72 10.49
N VAL A 174 -3.16 12.36 9.29
CA VAL A 174 -3.16 13.22 8.09
C VAL A 174 -4.58 13.72 7.84
N THR A 175 -4.80 15.02 7.91
CA THR A 175 -6.10 15.63 7.63
C THR A 175 -6.08 16.50 6.39
N GLY A 176 -7.24 16.73 5.81
CA GLY A 176 -7.41 17.58 4.64
C GLY A 176 -8.61 17.14 3.81
N GLU A 177 -9.12 18.03 2.99
CA GLU A 177 -10.27 17.77 2.14
C GLU A 177 -10.08 16.53 1.22
N SER A 178 -11.18 15.98 0.74
CA SER A 178 -11.11 14.90 -0.24
C SER A 178 -10.32 15.32 -1.49
N GLY A 179 -9.42 14.43 -1.97
CA GLY A 179 -8.62 14.69 -3.17
C GLY A 179 -7.40 15.60 -2.98
N THR A 180 -7.02 15.97 -1.75
CA THR A 180 -5.82 16.80 -1.46
C THR A 180 -4.49 16.05 -1.56
N GLY A 181 -4.51 14.70 -1.55
CA GLY A 181 -3.32 13.86 -1.67
C GLY A 181 -2.87 13.20 -0.35
N LYS A 182 -3.79 12.95 0.59
CA LYS A 182 -3.50 12.31 1.90
C LYS A 182 -2.74 10.99 1.76
N GLU A 183 -3.14 10.13 0.82
CA GLU A 183 -2.46 8.86 0.56
C GLU A 183 -1.03 9.05 0.06
N ILE A 184 -0.76 10.08 -0.76
CA ILE A 184 0.60 10.38 -1.23
C ILE A 184 1.50 10.74 -0.05
N ILE A 185 1.02 11.55 0.89
CA ILE A 185 1.77 11.88 2.11
C ILE A 185 2.03 10.63 2.96
N ALA A 186 1.04 9.74 3.11
CA ALA A 186 1.23 8.47 3.82
C ALA A 186 2.30 7.58 3.16
N ARG A 187 2.31 7.51 1.84
CA ARG A 187 3.34 6.79 1.06
C ARG A 187 4.72 7.43 1.22
N ILE A 188 4.83 8.76 1.17
CA ILE A 188 6.08 9.48 1.42
C ILE A 188 6.63 9.11 2.80
N ILE A 189 5.79 9.13 3.85
CA ILE A 189 6.17 8.79 5.21
C ILE A 189 6.71 7.35 5.30
N HIS A 190 6.12 6.41 4.60
CA HIS A 190 6.58 5.02 4.59
C HIS A 190 7.87 4.85 3.78
N TYR A 191 7.84 5.24 2.49
CA TYR A 191 8.93 4.93 1.55
C TYR A 191 10.19 5.79 1.74
N MET A 192 10.12 6.92 2.43
CA MET A 192 11.30 7.72 2.83
C MET A 192 11.84 7.34 4.21
N GLY A 193 11.22 6.38 4.89
CA GLY A 193 11.63 5.88 6.21
C GLY A 193 12.54 4.64 6.13
N PRO A 194 13.11 4.21 7.28
CA PRO A 194 14.00 3.05 7.34
C PRO A 194 13.30 1.70 7.08
N HIS A 195 11.97 1.65 7.15
CA HIS A 195 11.16 0.45 6.86
C HIS A 195 10.52 0.48 5.46
N SER A 196 11.13 1.21 4.52
CA SER A 196 10.66 1.35 3.13
C SER A 196 10.50 0.03 2.37
N ASP A 197 11.26 -0.99 2.74
CA ASP A 197 11.21 -2.32 2.12
C ASP A 197 10.11 -3.21 2.71
N ASN A 198 9.53 -2.81 3.86
CA ASN A 198 8.47 -3.56 4.52
C ASN A 198 7.09 -3.27 3.88
N TYR A 199 6.10 -4.04 4.29
CA TYR A 199 4.78 -3.95 3.68
C TYR A 199 4.04 -2.64 4.05
N PHE A 200 3.54 -1.94 3.04
CA PHE A 200 2.59 -0.84 3.17
C PHE A 200 1.18 -1.33 2.90
N GLY A 201 0.43 -1.59 3.97
CA GLY A 201 -0.97 -2.00 3.87
C GLY A 201 -1.89 -0.80 3.90
N ALA A 202 -2.65 -0.57 2.82
CA ALA A 202 -3.63 0.51 2.75
C ALA A 202 -5.05 -0.05 2.75
N ILE A 203 -5.90 0.54 3.57
CA ILE A 203 -7.32 0.20 3.62
C ILE A 203 -8.15 1.49 3.72
N ASN A 204 -9.22 1.55 2.93
CA ASN A 204 -10.19 2.63 3.03
C ASN A 204 -11.40 2.15 3.85
N CYS A 205 -11.62 2.78 5.02
CA CYS A 205 -12.66 2.39 5.96
C CYS A 205 -14.08 2.59 5.42
N SER A 206 -14.29 3.52 4.48
CA SER A 206 -15.61 3.74 3.87
C SER A 206 -15.99 2.69 2.82
N SER A 207 -15.01 1.94 2.27
CA SER A 207 -15.23 1.03 1.15
C SER A 207 -15.60 -0.40 1.56
N ILE A 208 -15.52 -0.73 2.86
CA ILE A 208 -15.70 -2.08 3.38
C ILE A 208 -16.92 -2.11 4.32
N THR A 209 -17.77 -3.13 4.17
CA THR A 209 -18.90 -3.33 5.08
C THR A 209 -18.42 -3.70 6.48
N GLU A 210 -19.13 -3.26 7.51
CA GLU A 210 -18.78 -3.49 8.92
C GLU A 210 -18.51 -4.97 9.23
N SER A 211 -19.32 -5.87 8.66
CA SER A 211 -19.19 -7.31 8.85
C SER A 211 -17.90 -7.93 8.30
N LEU A 212 -17.32 -7.34 7.26
CA LEU A 212 -16.07 -7.81 6.65
C LEU A 212 -14.84 -7.11 7.24
N MET A 213 -15.02 -5.90 7.75
CA MET A 213 -13.92 -5.05 8.21
C MET A 213 -13.11 -5.72 9.33
N GLU A 214 -13.76 -6.37 10.28
CA GLU A 214 -13.07 -7.11 11.35
C GLU A 214 -12.19 -8.23 10.79
N SER A 215 -12.70 -8.99 9.83
CA SER A 215 -11.95 -10.06 9.17
C SER A 215 -10.78 -9.54 8.31
N GLU A 216 -10.91 -8.36 7.69
CA GLU A 216 -9.82 -7.73 6.94
C GLU A 216 -8.70 -7.27 7.87
N PHE A 217 -9.01 -6.66 9.02
CA PHE A 217 -8.02 -6.19 9.97
C PHE A 217 -7.32 -7.32 10.73
N PHE A 218 -8.11 -8.22 11.34
CA PHE A 218 -7.60 -9.22 12.28
C PHE A 218 -7.33 -10.58 11.64
N GLY A 219 -7.88 -10.83 10.43
CA GLY A 219 -7.90 -12.16 9.83
C GLY A 219 -8.92 -13.09 10.49
N HIS A 220 -9.06 -14.30 9.97
CA HIS A 220 -9.99 -15.28 10.53
C HIS A 220 -9.46 -16.71 10.42
N LYS A 221 -9.97 -17.57 11.27
CA LYS A 221 -9.83 -19.02 11.17
C LYS A 221 -10.96 -19.60 10.31
N LYS A 222 -10.67 -20.72 9.66
CA LYS A 222 -11.67 -21.51 8.94
C LYS A 222 -12.83 -21.84 9.88
N GLY A 223 -14.07 -21.53 9.45
CA GLY A 223 -15.30 -21.76 10.21
C GLY A 223 -15.66 -20.66 11.21
N ALA A 224 -14.92 -19.54 11.28
CA ALA A 224 -15.22 -18.43 12.20
C ALA A 224 -16.57 -17.75 11.94
N PHE A 225 -17.01 -17.75 10.68
CA PHE A 225 -18.34 -17.25 10.25
C PHE A 225 -18.78 -17.94 8.96
N THR A 226 -20.03 -17.74 8.54
CA THR A 226 -20.56 -18.29 7.29
C THR A 226 -19.82 -17.69 6.10
N GLY A 227 -19.04 -18.54 5.40
CA GLY A 227 -18.15 -18.12 4.28
C GLY A 227 -16.64 -18.16 4.61
N ALA A 228 -16.25 -18.41 5.85
CA ALA A 228 -14.84 -18.63 6.21
C ALA A 228 -14.34 -20.03 5.79
N VAL A 229 -14.05 -20.20 4.50
CA VAL A 229 -13.67 -21.50 3.90
C VAL A 229 -12.24 -21.90 4.24
N CYS A 230 -11.33 -20.94 4.47
CA CYS A 230 -9.91 -21.14 4.78
C CYS A 230 -9.45 -20.15 5.86
N ASP A 231 -8.25 -20.40 6.41
CA ASP A 231 -7.58 -19.44 7.28
C ASP A 231 -7.12 -18.23 6.46
N LYS A 232 -7.35 -17.00 6.96
CA LYS A 232 -6.88 -15.76 6.34
C LYS A 232 -6.08 -14.93 7.34
N LYS A 233 -4.90 -14.45 6.92
CA LYS A 233 -4.15 -13.44 7.68
C LYS A 233 -4.81 -12.07 7.53
N GLY A 234 -4.88 -11.31 8.63
CA GLY A 234 -5.36 -9.94 8.63
C GLY A 234 -4.28 -8.92 8.29
N LEU A 235 -4.71 -7.67 8.06
CA LEU A 235 -3.80 -6.56 7.74
C LEU A 235 -2.78 -6.30 8.86
N PHE A 236 -3.15 -6.45 10.13
CA PHE A 236 -2.21 -6.30 11.23
C PHE A 236 -1.04 -7.31 11.16
N GLU A 237 -1.32 -8.56 10.76
CA GLU A 237 -0.27 -9.56 10.55
C GLU A 237 0.58 -9.27 9.30
N LEU A 238 -0.06 -8.81 8.21
CA LEU A 238 0.64 -8.48 6.96
C LEU A 238 1.54 -7.25 7.10
N CYS A 239 1.10 -6.26 7.91
CA CYS A 239 1.86 -5.04 8.17
C CYS A 239 2.89 -5.18 9.29
N ASN A 240 3.17 -6.41 9.77
CA ASN A 240 4.18 -6.60 10.79
C ASN A 240 5.53 -6.03 10.34
N GLU A 241 6.16 -5.22 11.20
CA GLU A 241 7.37 -4.42 10.92
C GLU A 241 7.19 -3.36 9.81
N GLY A 242 5.98 -3.21 9.28
CA GLY A 242 5.62 -2.28 8.21
C GLY A 242 4.72 -1.13 8.66
N THR A 243 3.94 -0.62 7.71
CA THR A 243 3.03 0.50 7.93
C THR A 243 1.61 0.13 7.54
N LEU A 244 0.66 0.40 8.42
CA LEU A 244 -0.77 0.32 8.16
C LEU A 244 -1.32 1.73 7.90
N PHE A 245 -1.85 1.95 6.71
CA PHE A 245 -2.54 3.18 6.32
C PHE A 245 -4.05 3.00 6.38
N LEU A 246 -4.71 3.81 7.23
CA LEU A 246 -6.16 3.84 7.43
C LEU A 246 -6.73 5.08 6.76
N ASP A 247 -7.27 4.94 5.56
CA ASP A 247 -7.93 6.05 4.88
C ASP A 247 -9.39 6.19 5.34
N GLU A 248 -9.88 7.41 5.44
CA GLU A 248 -11.20 7.79 5.95
C GLU A 248 -11.52 7.11 7.29
N ILE A 249 -10.61 7.28 8.27
CA ILE A 249 -10.71 6.66 9.62
C ILE A 249 -11.98 7.09 10.36
N ALA A 250 -12.56 8.24 10.03
CA ALA A 250 -13.82 8.75 10.58
C ALA A 250 -15.00 7.80 10.34
N ASP A 251 -14.96 7.00 9.26
CA ASP A 251 -16.02 6.06 8.88
C ASP A 251 -15.90 4.69 9.58
N MET A 252 -14.92 4.54 10.48
CA MET A 252 -14.71 3.29 11.20
C MET A 252 -15.82 3.03 12.21
N PRO A 253 -16.48 1.85 12.20
CA PRO A 253 -17.49 1.48 13.16
C PRO A 253 -17.01 1.56 14.61
N TYR A 254 -17.81 2.14 15.49
CA TYR A 254 -17.45 2.41 16.89
C TYR A 254 -16.97 1.16 17.65
N VAL A 255 -17.59 0.00 17.36
CA VAL A 255 -17.20 -1.29 17.96
C VAL A 255 -15.78 -1.69 17.59
N LEU A 256 -15.35 -1.45 16.35
CA LEU A 256 -14.02 -1.79 15.88
C LEU A 256 -12.94 -0.85 16.43
N GLN A 257 -13.27 0.39 16.72
CA GLN A 257 -12.34 1.37 17.26
C GLN A 257 -11.66 0.87 18.56
N SER A 258 -12.42 0.18 19.44
CA SER A 258 -11.87 -0.38 20.69
C SER A 258 -10.89 -1.54 20.42
N LYS A 259 -11.17 -2.37 19.42
CA LYS A 259 -10.29 -3.49 19.05
C LYS A 259 -9.00 -3.00 18.41
N ILE A 260 -9.11 -1.96 17.56
CA ILE A 260 -7.94 -1.33 16.93
C ILE A 260 -7.08 -0.62 17.96
N LEU A 261 -7.68 0.09 18.90
CA LEU A 261 -6.94 0.72 20.00
C LEU A 261 -6.07 -0.31 20.75
N ARG A 262 -6.67 -1.45 21.13
CA ARG A 262 -5.92 -2.55 21.76
C ARG A 262 -4.77 -3.05 20.90
N ALA A 263 -4.99 -3.26 19.60
CA ALA A 263 -3.93 -3.72 18.69
C ALA A 263 -2.76 -2.71 18.61
N ILE A 264 -3.06 -1.40 18.64
CA ILE A 264 -2.04 -0.35 18.61
C ILE A 264 -1.28 -0.26 19.92
N GLU A 265 -1.94 -0.45 21.07
CA GLU A 265 -1.34 -0.31 22.41
C GLU A 265 -0.60 -1.55 22.84
N GLU A 266 -1.27 -2.71 22.81
CA GLU A 266 -0.75 -3.97 23.31
C GLU A 266 0.20 -4.65 22.31
N LYS A 267 0.19 -4.22 21.02
CA LYS A 267 0.96 -4.85 19.94
C LYS A 267 0.68 -6.34 19.78
N VAL A 268 -0.54 -6.75 20.14
CA VAL A 268 -1.01 -8.12 20.08
C VAL A 268 -2.41 -8.15 19.51
N ILE A 269 -2.66 -9.12 18.64
CA ILE A 269 -3.98 -9.35 18.04
C ILE A 269 -4.41 -10.81 18.18
N THR A 270 -5.70 -11.05 17.90
CA THR A 270 -6.28 -12.39 17.82
C THR A 270 -7.12 -12.49 16.56
N ARG A 271 -7.00 -13.54 15.77
CA ARG A 271 -7.87 -13.76 14.60
C ARG A 271 -9.31 -14.03 15.03
N VAL A 272 -10.24 -13.66 14.19
CA VAL A 272 -11.66 -13.97 14.40
C VAL A 272 -11.83 -15.48 14.47
N GLY A 273 -12.47 -15.97 15.54
CA GLY A 273 -12.65 -17.40 15.78
C GLY A 273 -11.40 -18.15 16.33
N ASP A 274 -10.36 -17.43 16.73
CA ASP A 274 -9.17 -18.00 17.38
C ASP A 274 -8.97 -17.41 18.79
N THR A 275 -8.17 -18.09 19.62
CA THR A 275 -7.75 -17.62 20.94
C THR A 275 -6.23 -17.36 21.01
N LYS A 276 -5.52 -17.66 19.93
CA LYS A 276 -4.06 -17.52 19.88
C LYS A 276 -3.68 -16.06 19.76
N LEU A 277 -2.87 -15.57 20.70
CA LEU A 277 -2.27 -14.25 20.66
C LEU A 277 -1.13 -14.21 19.61
N ILE A 278 -1.16 -13.19 18.76
CA ILE A 278 -0.16 -12.95 17.70
C ILE A 278 0.45 -11.58 17.97
N SER A 279 1.75 -11.54 18.24
CA SER A 279 2.49 -10.28 18.39
C SER A 279 2.68 -9.63 17.01
N THR A 280 2.40 -8.33 16.92
CA THR A 280 2.52 -7.55 15.67
C THR A 280 3.06 -6.16 16.00
N ILE A 281 4.17 -5.79 15.38
CA ILE A 281 4.77 -4.47 15.51
C ILE A 281 4.53 -3.74 14.20
N PHE A 282 3.79 -2.64 14.23
CA PHE A 282 3.48 -1.86 13.03
C PHE A 282 3.31 -0.38 13.39
N ARG A 283 3.53 0.47 12.40
CA ARG A 283 3.22 1.89 12.45
C ARG A 283 1.84 2.15 11.88
N VAL A 284 1.10 3.09 12.47
CA VAL A 284 -0.20 3.52 11.91
C VAL A 284 -0.08 4.92 11.34
N ILE A 285 -0.58 5.09 10.12
CA ILE A 285 -0.86 6.39 9.49
C ILE A 285 -2.35 6.41 9.20
N SER A 286 -3.07 7.36 9.76
CA SER A 286 -4.51 7.52 9.53
C SER A 286 -4.81 8.80 8.77
N ALA A 287 -5.84 8.75 7.93
CA ALA A 287 -6.27 9.90 7.14
C ALA A 287 -7.78 10.14 7.29
N THR A 288 -8.18 11.41 7.26
CA THR A 288 -9.58 11.80 7.27
C THR A 288 -9.79 13.18 6.66
N ASN A 289 -10.99 13.43 6.14
CA ASN A 289 -11.44 14.73 5.67
C ASN A 289 -12.43 15.40 6.66
N VAL A 290 -12.72 14.75 7.78
CA VAL A 290 -13.66 15.20 8.80
C VAL A 290 -12.90 15.57 10.08
N GLU A 291 -13.40 16.56 10.82
CA GLU A 291 -12.90 16.90 12.15
C GLU A 291 -13.32 15.80 13.14
N LEU A 292 -12.32 15.07 13.66
CA LEU A 292 -12.57 13.96 14.59
C LEU A 292 -13.08 14.41 15.94
N ASP A 293 -12.73 15.62 16.38
CA ASP A 293 -13.20 16.18 17.66
C ASP A 293 -14.71 16.31 17.69
N SER A 294 -15.35 16.73 16.60
CA SER A 294 -16.81 16.78 16.47
C SER A 294 -17.44 15.39 16.57
N LEU A 295 -16.81 14.37 15.99
CA LEU A 295 -17.30 13.00 16.10
C LEU A 295 -17.10 12.41 17.50
N VAL A 296 -16.12 12.87 18.25
CA VAL A 296 -15.95 12.52 19.68
C VAL A 296 -17.09 13.10 20.51
N GLU A 297 -17.46 14.39 20.30
CA GLU A 297 -18.60 15.01 20.96
C GLU A 297 -19.92 14.30 20.64
N GLU A 298 -20.10 13.85 19.38
CA GLU A 298 -21.24 13.07 18.95
C GLU A 298 -21.21 11.60 19.41
N LYS A 299 -20.17 11.15 20.12
CA LYS A 299 -19.93 9.76 20.55
C LYS A 299 -19.85 8.75 19.40
N LYS A 300 -19.46 9.21 18.22
CA LYS A 300 -19.21 8.37 17.03
C LYS A 300 -17.74 7.94 16.92
N PHE A 301 -16.84 8.68 17.56
CA PHE A 301 -15.42 8.37 17.62
C PHE A 301 -14.92 8.37 19.07
N ARG A 302 -13.97 7.49 19.40
CA ARG A 302 -13.43 7.37 20.75
C ARG A 302 -12.28 8.36 20.96
N LEU A 303 -12.32 9.08 22.06
CA LEU A 303 -11.27 10.05 22.42
C LEU A 303 -9.90 9.37 22.66
N ASP A 304 -9.90 8.19 23.30
CA ASP A 304 -8.68 7.42 23.58
C ASP A 304 -7.99 6.99 22.27
N LEU A 305 -8.75 6.52 21.29
CA LEU A 305 -8.22 6.18 19.97
C LEU A 305 -7.68 7.43 19.25
N LEU A 306 -8.41 8.56 19.30
CA LEU A 306 -7.95 9.82 18.70
C LEU A 306 -6.57 10.23 19.25
N HIS A 307 -6.38 10.21 20.56
CA HIS A 307 -5.10 10.54 21.18
C HIS A 307 -3.98 9.58 20.76
N ARG A 308 -4.29 8.31 20.56
CA ARG A 308 -3.29 7.32 20.13
C ARG A 308 -2.90 7.47 18.66
N LEU A 309 -3.83 7.87 17.79
CA LEU A 309 -3.59 8.11 16.37
C LEU A 309 -2.92 9.46 16.12
N ASN A 310 -3.24 10.48 16.90
CA ASN A 310 -2.80 11.87 16.73
C ASN A 310 -1.50 12.18 17.49
N THR A 311 -0.48 11.31 17.37
CA THR A 311 0.83 11.59 17.96
C THR A 311 1.57 12.67 17.15
N LEU A 312 1.47 12.63 15.84
CA LEU A 312 1.94 13.67 14.93
C LEU A 312 0.80 14.05 13.97
N TYR A 313 0.52 15.36 13.92
CA TYR A 313 -0.56 15.90 13.10
C TYR A 313 -0.02 16.55 11.84
N ILE A 314 -0.56 16.17 10.68
CA ILE A 314 -0.23 16.76 9.37
C ILE A 314 -1.53 17.20 8.70
N HIS A 315 -1.67 18.51 8.47
CA HIS A 315 -2.80 19.06 7.73
C HIS A 315 -2.39 19.45 6.31
N ILE A 316 -3.13 18.94 5.31
CA ILE A 316 -2.90 19.26 3.90
C ILE A 316 -3.90 20.35 3.48
N PRO A 317 -3.41 21.55 3.10
CA PRO A 317 -4.29 22.62 2.67
C PRO A 317 -4.98 22.26 1.34
N PRO A 318 -6.22 22.72 1.12
CA PRO A 318 -6.93 22.51 -0.14
C PRO A 318 -6.24 23.27 -1.29
N LEU A 319 -6.47 22.83 -2.53
CA LEU A 319 -5.78 23.35 -3.72
C LEU A 319 -6.03 24.84 -3.95
N ARG A 320 -7.22 25.35 -3.58
CA ARG A 320 -7.56 26.79 -3.66
C ARG A 320 -6.69 27.70 -2.78
N ASP A 321 -6.10 27.17 -1.70
CA ASP A 321 -5.22 27.92 -0.79
C ASP A 321 -3.75 27.82 -1.20
N ARG A 322 -3.45 27.01 -2.23
CA ARG A 322 -2.11 26.82 -2.82
C ARG A 322 -2.14 26.87 -4.34
N THR A 323 -2.69 27.95 -4.87
CA THR A 323 -2.91 28.15 -6.31
C THR A 323 -1.63 28.08 -7.15
N GLU A 324 -0.47 28.36 -6.54
CA GLU A 324 0.87 28.21 -7.16
C GLU A 324 1.15 26.77 -7.63
N ASP A 325 0.47 25.79 -7.06
CA ASP A 325 0.64 24.37 -7.40
C ASP A 325 -0.22 23.94 -8.59
N ILE A 326 -1.22 24.73 -9.00
CA ILE A 326 -2.14 24.38 -10.09
C ILE A 326 -1.39 24.19 -11.41
N ALA A 327 -0.54 25.15 -11.77
CA ALA A 327 0.18 25.10 -13.04
C ALA A 327 1.20 23.94 -13.11
N PRO A 328 2.05 23.69 -12.11
CA PRO A 328 2.93 22.52 -12.08
C PRO A 328 2.17 21.19 -12.14
N LEU A 329 1.06 21.06 -11.39
CA LEU A 329 0.22 19.84 -11.39
C LEU A 329 -0.45 19.62 -12.74
N LEU A 330 -0.96 20.67 -13.37
CA LEU A 330 -1.56 20.58 -14.70
C LEU A 330 -0.55 20.09 -15.75
N ILE A 331 0.67 20.62 -15.72
CA ILE A 331 1.73 20.22 -16.66
C ILE A 331 2.08 18.74 -16.44
N ASP A 332 2.31 18.33 -15.20
CA ASP A 332 2.64 16.94 -14.86
C ASP A 332 1.54 15.96 -15.29
N PHE A 333 0.27 16.27 -14.99
CA PHE A 333 -0.86 15.46 -15.43
C PHE A 333 -1.01 15.42 -16.96
N THR A 334 -0.74 16.54 -17.63
CA THR A 334 -0.80 16.59 -19.09
C THR A 334 0.24 15.69 -19.71
N GLU A 335 1.47 15.72 -19.23
CA GLU A 335 2.54 14.85 -19.71
C GLU A 335 2.24 13.37 -19.46
N ASP A 336 1.79 13.03 -18.25
CA ASP A 336 1.45 11.66 -17.88
C ASP A 336 0.30 11.08 -18.71
N PHE A 337 -0.78 11.84 -18.89
CA PHE A 337 -1.93 11.38 -19.66
C PHE A 337 -1.66 11.37 -21.17
N ALA A 338 -0.96 12.37 -21.69
CA ALA A 338 -0.55 12.41 -23.09
C ALA A 338 0.24 11.16 -23.49
N LYS A 339 1.17 10.72 -22.62
CA LYS A 339 1.95 9.48 -22.79
C LYS A 339 1.03 8.24 -22.75
N LYS A 340 0.11 8.16 -21.80
CA LYS A 340 -0.79 6.99 -21.61
C LYS A 340 -1.74 6.77 -22.79
N VAL A 341 -2.27 7.87 -23.36
CA VAL A 341 -3.21 7.79 -24.50
C VAL A 341 -2.52 7.90 -25.85
N ASN A 342 -1.17 7.97 -25.86
CA ASN A 342 -0.35 8.15 -27.06
C ASN A 342 -0.79 9.35 -27.92
N LYS A 343 -1.16 10.45 -27.26
CA LYS A 343 -1.62 11.70 -27.88
C LYS A 343 -0.74 12.85 -27.41
N PRO A 344 0.31 13.23 -28.14
CA PRO A 344 1.23 14.27 -27.70
C PRO A 344 0.52 15.62 -27.63
N ILE A 345 0.64 16.28 -26.48
CA ILE A 345 0.19 17.66 -26.27
C ILE A 345 1.44 18.55 -26.25
N GLU A 346 1.55 19.44 -27.24
CA GLU A 346 2.73 20.29 -27.43
C GLU A 346 2.59 21.63 -26.70
N ARG A 347 1.34 22.08 -26.47
CA ARG A 347 1.09 23.41 -25.91
C ARG A 347 -0.17 23.43 -25.03
N ILE A 348 -0.07 24.16 -23.93
CA ILE A 348 -1.22 24.57 -23.09
C ILE A 348 -1.35 26.08 -23.24
N SER A 349 -2.53 26.58 -23.64
CA SER A 349 -2.75 28.02 -23.82
C SER A 349 -2.78 28.75 -22.46
N GLU A 350 -2.35 30.00 -22.43
CA GLU A 350 -2.35 30.83 -21.21
C GLU A 350 -3.76 30.94 -20.60
N GLY A 351 -4.79 31.06 -21.40
CA GLY A 351 -6.16 31.13 -20.94
C GLY A 351 -6.64 29.90 -20.14
N VAL A 352 -5.96 28.73 -20.25
CA VAL A 352 -6.23 27.57 -19.38
C VAL A 352 -5.81 27.87 -17.94
N PHE A 353 -4.62 28.45 -17.75
CA PHE A 353 -4.11 28.78 -16.42
C PHE A 353 -4.98 29.84 -15.75
N ASP A 354 -5.36 30.91 -16.46
CA ASP A 354 -6.23 31.95 -15.94
C ASP A 354 -7.58 31.39 -15.52
N LYS A 355 -8.17 30.54 -16.35
CA LYS A 355 -9.44 29.87 -16.07
C LYS A 355 -9.37 28.97 -14.84
N LEU A 356 -8.31 28.19 -14.70
CA LEU A 356 -8.13 27.26 -13.57
C LEU A 356 -7.77 27.97 -12.27
N MET A 357 -6.97 29.06 -12.31
CA MET A 357 -6.63 29.84 -11.11
C MET A 357 -7.86 30.52 -10.50
N GLY A 358 -8.88 30.82 -11.28
CA GLY A 358 -10.15 31.39 -10.79
C GLY A 358 -11.11 30.36 -10.19
N TYR A 359 -10.79 29.07 -10.25
CA TYR A 359 -11.68 28.00 -9.83
C TYR A 359 -11.34 27.47 -8.43
N ARG A 360 -12.36 27.09 -7.64
CA ARG A 360 -12.18 26.69 -6.22
C ARG A 360 -11.77 25.26 -5.98
N PHE A 361 -11.83 24.39 -6.99
CA PHE A 361 -11.49 22.96 -6.91
C PHE A 361 -12.10 22.23 -5.69
N PRO A 362 -13.43 22.05 -5.60
CA PRO A 362 -14.05 21.32 -4.50
C PRO A 362 -13.55 19.87 -4.39
N GLY A 363 -13.11 19.25 -5.49
CA GLY A 363 -12.48 17.94 -5.53
C GLY A 363 -10.95 17.97 -5.53
N ASN A 364 -10.34 19.15 -5.28
CA ASN A 364 -8.89 19.36 -5.15
C ASN A 364 -8.08 18.77 -6.32
N ILE A 365 -6.97 18.08 -6.02
CA ILE A 365 -6.07 17.49 -7.02
C ILE A 365 -6.77 16.39 -7.83
N ARG A 366 -7.67 15.60 -7.20
CA ARG A 366 -8.43 14.56 -7.91
C ARG A 366 -9.31 15.16 -9.01
N GLU A 367 -9.93 16.30 -8.74
CA GLU A 367 -10.74 17.00 -9.73
C GLU A 367 -9.88 17.58 -10.86
N LEU A 368 -8.79 18.27 -10.53
CA LEU A 368 -7.85 18.80 -11.53
C LEU A 368 -7.33 17.70 -12.46
N LYS A 369 -6.96 16.55 -11.88
CA LYS A 369 -6.50 15.38 -12.64
C LYS A 369 -7.58 14.87 -13.62
N ASN A 370 -8.81 14.70 -13.14
CA ASN A 370 -9.92 14.24 -13.96
C ASN A 370 -10.29 15.23 -15.07
N MET A 371 -10.21 16.55 -14.77
CA MET A 371 -10.44 17.61 -15.76
C MET A 371 -9.36 17.58 -16.86
N THR A 372 -8.10 17.42 -16.48
CA THR A 372 -6.98 17.33 -17.42
C THR A 372 -7.12 16.11 -18.32
N GLU A 373 -7.45 14.94 -17.75
CA GLU A 373 -7.70 13.73 -18.52
C GLU A 373 -8.82 13.91 -19.54
N ARG A 374 -9.95 14.49 -19.12
CA ARG A 374 -11.08 14.79 -20.01
C ARG A 374 -10.68 15.76 -21.11
N ALA A 375 -9.96 16.84 -20.77
CA ALA A 375 -9.52 17.83 -21.74
C ALA A 375 -8.62 17.20 -22.81
N ILE A 376 -7.67 16.33 -22.43
CA ILE A 376 -6.79 15.62 -23.37
C ILE A 376 -7.56 14.68 -24.29
N ILE A 377 -8.55 13.96 -23.76
CA ILE A 377 -9.38 13.05 -24.56
C ILE A 377 -10.19 13.83 -25.60
N LEU A 378 -10.80 14.95 -25.20
CA LEU A 378 -11.75 15.72 -26.02
C LEU A 378 -11.10 16.76 -26.93
N CYS A 379 -9.88 17.23 -26.63
CA CYS A 379 -9.24 18.25 -27.47
C CYS A 379 -9.01 17.76 -28.89
N ASN A 380 -9.20 18.65 -29.85
CA ASN A 380 -8.89 18.42 -31.25
C ASN A 380 -7.48 18.94 -31.56
N GLY A 381 -6.52 18.01 -31.83
CA GLY A 381 -5.13 18.35 -32.13
C GLY A 381 -4.18 18.18 -30.96
N HIS A 382 -3.08 18.96 -30.97
CA HIS A 382 -1.95 18.83 -30.04
C HIS A 382 -1.83 19.99 -29.01
N SER A 383 -2.89 20.79 -28.86
CA SER A 383 -2.89 21.92 -27.92
C SER A 383 -4.15 21.93 -27.06
N LEU A 384 -4.00 22.22 -25.76
CA LEU A 384 -5.10 22.44 -24.84
C LEU A 384 -5.48 23.90 -24.79
N SER A 385 -6.79 24.18 -24.95
CA SER A 385 -7.41 25.50 -24.88
C SER A 385 -8.32 25.63 -23.66
N ALA A 386 -8.71 26.86 -23.32
CA ALA A 386 -9.64 27.08 -22.20
C ALA A 386 -11.02 26.42 -22.43
N ASP A 387 -11.41 26.20 -23.68
CA ASP A 387 -12.71 25.59 -24.01
C ASP A 387 -12.73 24.09 -23.78
N ASP A 388 -11.56 23.42 -23.73
CA ASP A 388 -11.44 22.00 -23.41
C ASP A 388 -11.71 21.71 -21.92
N PHE A 389 -11.66 22.76 -21.07
CA PHE A 389 -11.93 22.65 -19.64
C PHE A 389 -13.34 23.15 -19.31
N THR A 390 -14.28 22.25 -19.16
CA THR A 390 -15.65 22.59 -18.72
C THR A 390 -15.69 22.70 -17.21
N LEU A 391 -15.90 23.90 -16.68
CA LEU A 391 -15.98 24.18 -15.24
C LEU A 391 -17.39 24.58 -14.84
N PRO A 392 -17.97 24.03 -13.75
CA PRO A 392 -19.25 24.45 -13.23
C PRO A 392 -19.20 25.90 -12.71
N ALA A 393 -20.09 26.74 -13.21
CA ALA A 393 -20.13 28.18 -12.89
C ALA A 393 -20.26 28.48 -11.37
N ALA A 394 -20.88 27.56 -10.61
CA ALA A 394 -21.11 27.72 -9.18
C ALA A 394 -19.81 27.78 -8.32
N TYR A 395 -18.66 27.38 -8.88
CA TYR A 395 -17.40 27.29 -8.12
C TYR A 395 -16.32 28.28 -8.57
N TYR A 396 -16.71 29.31 -9.32
CA TYR A 396 -15.78 30.41 -9.63
C TYR A 396 -15.62 31.37 -8.45
N ASN A 397 -14.43 31.93 -8.28
CA ASN A 397 -14.16 33.03 -7.36
C ASN A 397 -14.74 34.34 -7.95
N ASN A 398 -16.05 34.44 -8.08
CA ASN A 398 -16.70 35.68 -8.43
C ASN A 398 -17.07 36.39 -7.11
N PRO A 399 -16.51 37.60 -6.80
CA PRO A 399 -16.87 38.32 -5.60
C PRO A 399 -18.36 38.69 -5.52
N ALA A 400 -19.11 38.52 -6.62
CA ALA A 400 -20.56 38.72 -6.68
C ALA A 400 -21.38 37.49 -6.29
N VAL A 401 -20.77 36.29 -6.22
CA VAL A 401 -21.44 35.07 -5.75
C VAL A 401 -20.84 34.68 -4.40
N ARG A 402 -21.26 35.36 -3.35
CA ARG A 402 -21.11 34.82 -1.98
C ARG A 402 -21.89 33.52 -1.92
N VAL A 403 -21.19 32.38 -2.01
CA VAL A 403 -21.73 31.12 -1.48
C VAL A 403 -21.95 31.37 -0.01
N PRO A 404 -23.18 31.26 0.53
CA PRO A 404 -23.40 31.46 1.96
C PRO A 404 -22.53 30.42 2.68
N GLU A 405 -21.67 30.92 3.60
CA GLU A 405 -20.99 30.09 4.58
C GLU A 405 -22.00 29.10 5.17
N LYS A 406 -21.58 27.87 5.37
CA LYS A 406 -22.34 26.86 6.10
C LYS A 406 -22.60 27.37 7.52
N ASP A 407 -23.58 28.24 7.67
CA ASP A 407 -24.20 28.42 8.97
C ASP A 407 -24.97 27.14 9.29
N SER A 408 -24.60 26.56 10.38
CA SER A 408 -25.20 25.45 11.08
C SER A 408 -26.67 25.70 11.46
N ASN A 409 -27.58 25.82 10.50
CA ASN A 409 -29.01 25.78 10.78
C ASN A 409 -29.77 25.35 9.52
N GLY A 410 -30.43 24.21 9.60
CA GLY A 410 -31.32 23.64 8.58
C GLY A 410 -32.54 24.50 8.19
N VAL A 411 -32.57 25.77 8.58
CA VAL A 411 -33.61 26.77 8.33
C VAL A 411 -33.49 27.42 6.94
N LYS A 412 -32.29 27.55 6.35
CA LYS A 412 -32.10 28.28 5.08
C LYS A 412 -32.54 27.51 3.83
N LEU A 413 -32.43 26.20 3.79
CA LEU A 413 -32.91 25.40 2.65
C LEU A 413 -34.43 25.46 2.51
N ILE A 414 -35.13 25.43 3.63
CA ILE A 414 -36.57 25.56 3.71
C ILE A 414 -37.05 26.96 3.28
N ALA A 415 -36.30 28.01 3.65
CA ALA A 415 -36.64 29.39 3.25
C ALA A 415 -36.52 29.60 1.73
N HIS A 416 -35.50 29.06 1.10
CA HIS A 416 -35.34 29.12 -0.37
C HIS A 416 -36.40 28.27 -1.08
N GLU A 417 -36.74 27.10 -0.56
CA GLU A 417 -37.77 26.25 -1.13
C GLU A 417 -39.16 26.95 -1.07
N ILE A 418 -39.44 27.64 0.00
CA ILE A 418 -40.67 28.45 0.16
C ILE A 418 -40.70 29.61 -0.84
N GLU A 419 -39.55 30.29 -1.05
CA GLU A 419 -39.44 31.39 -1.99
C GLU A 419 -39.65 30.94 -3.44
N TYR A 420 -39.04 29.84 -3.84
CA TYR A 420 -39.25 29.25 -5.17
C TYR A 420 -40.69 28.84 -5.43
N ILE A 421 -41.34 28.24 -4.44
CA ILE A 421 -42.77 27.88 -4.53
C ILE A 421 -43.65 29.13 -4.65
N ARG A 422 -43.34 30.20 -3.90
CA ARG A 422 -44.09 31.49 -4.01
C ARG A 422 -43.93 32.13 -5.39
N LYS A 423 -42.72 32.25 -5.90
CA LYS A 423 -42.44 32.78 -7.23
C LYS A 423 -43.17 32.00 -8.33
N ALA A 424 -43.09 30.68 -8.29
CA ALA A 424 -43.81 29.82 -9.27
C ALA A 424 -45.34 29.96 -9.17
N LEU A 425 -45.89 30.17 -7.98
CA LEU A 425 -47.33 30.42 -7.79
C LEU A 425 -47.75 31.81 -8.31
N GLU A 426 -46.91 32.83 -8.09
CA GLU A 426 -47.16 34.19 -8.61
C GLU A 426 -47.10 34.23 -10.15
N GLU A 427 -46.07 33.65 -10.75
CA GLU A 427 -45.93 33.55 -12.23
C GLU A 427 -47.06 32.74 -12.88
N ALA A 428 -47.54 31.71 -12.19
CA ALA A 428 -48.67 30.90 -12.63
C ALA A 428 -50.03 31.52 -12.28
N LYS A 429 -50.06 32.77 -11.80
CA LYS A 429 -51.30 33.44 -11.35
C LYS A 429 -52.13 32.56 -10.38
N TYR A 430 -51.42 31.93 -9.46
CA TYR A 430 -51.97 30.97 -8.45
C TYR A 430 -52.64 29.72 -8.99
N ASN A 431 -52.41 29.41 -10.30
CA ASN A 431 -52.83 28.12 -10.85
C ASN A 431 -51.85 27.01 -10.41
N GLN A 432 -52.31 26.13 -9.51
CA GLN A 432 -51.48 25.09 -8.90
C GLN A 432 -50.95 24.04 -9.89
N SER A 433 -51.65 23.79 -11.00
CA SER A 433 -51.22 22.84 -12.01
C SER A 433 -50.05 23.42 -12.81
N LEU A 434 -50.19 24.66 -13.26
CA LEU A 434 -49.16 25.42 -13.99
C LEU A 434 -47.91 25.69 -13.12
N ALA A 435 -48.10 26.04 -11.86
CA ALA A 435 -46.99 26.23 -10.91
C ALA A 435 -46.22 24.92 -10.63
N ALA A 436 -46.90 23.79 -10.61
CA ALA A 436 -46.27 22.49 -10.46
C ALA A 436 -45.41 22.11 -11.68
N ASP A 437 -45.91 22.43 -12.88
CA ASP A 437 -45.16 22.24 -14.14
C ASP A 437 -43.92 23.13 -14.20
N PHE A 438 -43.99 24.40 -13.78
CA PHE A 438 -42.83 25.30 -13.67
C PHE A 438 -41.78 24.80 -12.69
N LEU A 439 -42.19 24.12 -11.62
CA LEU A 439 -41.28 23.54 -10.62
C LEU A 439 -40.79 22.12 -10.96
N GLY A 440 -41.29 21.52 -12.05
CA GLY A 440 -40.94 20.15 -12.45
C GLY A 440 -41.44 19.08 -11.46
N ILE A 441 -42.53 19.35 -10.71
CA ILE A 441 -43.08 18.42 -9.70
C ILE A 441 -44.56 18.14 -9.98
N SER A 442 -45.05 17.02 -9.44
CA SER A 442 -46.48 16.74 -9.57
C SER A 442 -47.33 17.72 -8.77
N ARG A 443 -48.55 18.02 -9.27
CA ARG A 443 -49.52 18.88 -8.57
C ARG A 443 -49.76 18.43 -7.11
N HIS A 444 -49.84 17.13 -6.86
CA HIS A 444 -50.04 16.58 -5.50
C HIS A 444 -48.81 16.82 -4.58
N ALA A 445 -47.61 16.83 -5.16
CA ALA A 445 -46.36 17.15 -4.42
C ALA A 445 -46.36 18.65 -4.05
N LEU A 446 -46.76 19.54 -4.97
CA LEU A 446 -46.85 20.98 -4.72
C LEU A 446 -47.87 21.28 -3.61
N ILE A 447 -49.08 20.68 -3.66
CA ILE A 447 -50.13 20.87 -2.64
C ILE A 447 -49.61 20.43 -1.26
N ARG A 448 -48.92 19.29 -1.16
CA ARG A 448 -48.30 18.84 0.11
C ARG A 448 -47.25 19.80 0.65
N LYS A 449 -46.42 20.40 -0.22
CA LYS A 449 -45.41 21.40 0.15
C LYS A 449 -46.04 22.72 0.59
N ILE A 450 -47.05 23.20 -0.11
CA ILE A 450 -47.85 24.40 0.27
C ILE A 450 -48.44 24.24 1.66
N LYS A 451 -49.07 23.06 1.94
CA LYS A 451 -49.65 22.76 3.24
C LYS A 451 -48.59 22.59 4.34
N LYS A 452 -47.47 21.95 4.02
CA LYS A 452 -46.37 21.74 4.96
C LYS A 452 -45.70 23.06 5.38
N PHE A 453 -45.54 24.00 4.45
CA PHE A 453 -44.87 25.27 4.68
C PHE A 453 -45.81 26.44 5.02
N GLY A 454 -47.11 26.19 5.14
CA GLY A 454 -48.11 27.21 5.52
C GLY A 454 -48.20 28.38 4.52
N ILE A 455 -48.02 28.12 3.21
CA ILE A 455 -48.05 29.17 2.20
C ILE A 455 -49.53 29.52 1.93
N THR A 456 -49.89 30.76 2.23
CA THR A 456 -51.26 31.27 2.00
C THR A 456 -51.45 31.58 0.53
N ILE A 457 -52.44 30.96 -0.10
CA ILE A 457 -52.86 31.25 -1.47
C ILE A 457 -53.98 32.26 -1.41
N VAL A 458 -53.75 33.50 -1.81
CA VAL A 458 -54.80 34.51 -1.97
C VAL A 458 -55.52 34.20 -3.26
N LYS A 459 -56.76 33.70 -3.17
CA LYS A 459 -57.66 33.62 -4.32
C LYS A 459 -58.01 35.06 -4.72
N SER A 460 -57.60 35.52 -5.90
CA SER A 460 -58.23 36.69 -6.50
C SER A 460 -59.71 36.33 -6.81
N GLU A 461 -60.62 36.95 -6.15
CA GLU A 461 -62.02 37.00 -6.60
C GLU A 461 -62.04 37.71 -7.92
N GLY A 462 -62.50 37.03 -8.96
CA GLY A 462 -62.68 37.64 -10.30
C GLY A 462 -62.79 36.57 -11.40
N ASP A 463 -64.10 36.22 -11.66
CA ASP A 463 -64.71 35.47 -12.80
C ASP A 463 -64.50 33.99 -12.89
#